data_8368e9bad5b150564f798933e28e3a77
#
_entry.id   8368e9bad5b150564f798933e28e3a77
#
_cell.length_a   1.000
_cell.length_b   1.000
_cell.length_c   1.000
_cell.angle_alpha   90.00
_cell.angle_beta   90.00
_cell.angle_gamma   90.00
#
_symmetry.space_group_name_H-M   'P 1'
#
loop_
_entity.id
_entity.type
_entity.pdbx_description
1 polymer ?
#
loop_
_entity_poly.entity_id
_entity_poly.type
_entity_poly.pdbx_seq_one_letter_code
_entity_poly.pdbx_strand_id
1 'polypeptide(L)'
;LRRILVDTNVVLDFVLDRHPHSAPAALLWAAAERNEVEMFLPAHGITTVFYLVARQHDQRFARRVLDDLLLVPGIAPVDGPVLRRAIALGFTDFEDAVCAAAAEGVGCDAIVSRDPKGFQKSPVRVLEPRAAVVLLNESPHGAGEARSEFGRRPAKPRQRPRLSGGVRR
;
A
#
# COMPACT_ATOMS: atom_id res chain seq x y z
N LEU A 1 0.04 0.15 15.72
CA LEU A 1 -0.22 0.54 14.33
C LEU A 1 -1.31 -0.38 13.78
N ARG A 2 -2.48 0.20 13.41
CA ARG A 2 -3.63 -0.62 12.97
C ARG A 2 -3.98 -0.40 11.51
N ARG A 3 -3.88 0.84 11.02
CA ARG A 3 -4.27 1.24 9.66
C ARG A 3 -3.13 1.99 9.00
N ILE A 4 -2.70 1.55 7.83
CA ILE A 4 -1.64 2.20 7.07
C ILE A 4 -2.08 2.47 5.63
N LEU A 5 -1.66 3.60 5.08
CA LEU A 5 -1.70 3.82 3.64
C LEU A 5 -0.29 3.62 3.08
N VAL A 6 -0.17 2.83 2.03
CA VAL A 6 1.11 2.53 1.39
C VAL A 6 1.24 3.38 0.13
N ASP A 7 2.29 4.19 0.10
CA ASP A 7 2.63 5.05 -1.04
C ASP A 7 2.97 4.23 -2.28
N THR A 8 2.66 4.76 -3.45
CA THR A 8 2.86 4.15 -4.78
C THR A 8 4.29 3.63 -4.98
N ASN A 9 5.30 4.34 -4.48
CA ASN A 9 6.70 3.91 -4.58
C ASN A 9 6.96 2.58 -3.87
N VAL A 10 6.36 2.38 -2.69
CA VAL A 10 6.50 1.14 -1.90
C VAL A 10 5.73 -0.01 -2.55
N VAL A 11 4.56 0.28 -3.15
CA VAL A 11 3.82 -0.69 -3.96
C VAL A 11 4.66 -1.18 -5.14
N LEU A 12 5.30 -0.25 -5.85
CA LEU A 12 6.17 -0.57 -6.98
C LEU A 12 7.41 -1.37 -6.55
N ASP A 13 7.95 -1.12 -5.36
CA ASP A 13 9.06 -1.90 -4.82
C ASP A 13 8.66 -3.37 -4.60
N PHE A 14 7.44 -3.58 -4.10
CA PHE A 14 6.89 -4.92 -3.91
C PHE A 14 6.61 -5.63 -5.24
N VAL A 15 5.88 -4.96 -6.14
CA VAL A 15 5.40 -5.54 -7.40
C VAL A 15 6.53 -5.82 -8.39
N LEU A 16 7.52 -4.93 -8.46
CA LEU A 16 8.65 -5.00 -9.40
C LEU A 16 9.93 -5.56 -8.77
N ASP A 17 9.85 -6.07 -7.53
CA ASP A 17 10.97 -6.63 -6.77
C ASP A 17 12.22 -5.72 -6.76
N ARG A 18 12.03 -4.43 -6.45
CA ARG A 18 13.10 -3.43 -6.49
C ARG A 18 14.00 -3.53 -5.26
N HIS A 19 15.14 -4.22 -5.40
CA HIS A 19 16.13 -4.28 -4.33
C HIS A 19 16.79 -2.93 -4.04
N PRO A 20 17.10 -2.60 -2.76
CA PRO A 20 16.88 -3.38 -1.52
C PRO A 20 15.51 -3.12 -0.87
N HIS A 21 14.58 -2.42 -1.53
CA HIS A 21 13.34 -1.92 -0.97
C HIS A 21 12.20 -2.96 -0.97
N SER A 22 12.30 -3.99 -1.82
CA SER A 22 11.27 -5.01 -1.96
C SER A 22 11.07 -5.85 -0.69
N ALA A 23 12.13 -6.15 0.06
CA ALA A 23 12.04 -6.98 1.26
C ALA A 23 11.15 -6.36 2.36
N PRO A 24 11.35 -5.10 2.81
CA PRO A 24 10.44 -4.49 3.77
C PRO A 24 9.02 -4.30 3.23
N ALA A 25 8.85 -4.00 1.94
CA ALA A 25 7.53 -3.92 1.32
C ALA A 25 6.80 -5.28 1.36
N ALA A 26 7.49 -6.38 1.07
CA ALA A 26 6.92 -7.73 1.16
C ALA A 26 6.51 -8.12 2.59
N LEU A 27 7.25 -7.68 3.61
CA LEU A 27 6.89 -7.91 5.01
C LEU A 27 5.61 -7.17 5.41
N LEU A 28 5.43 -5.92 4.93
CA LEU A 28 4.20 -5.17 5.15
C LEU A 28 3.00 -5.85 4.48
N TRP A 29 3.19 -6.34 3.25
CA TRP A 29 2.16 -7.08 2.52
C TRP A 29 1.75 -8.35 3.27
N ALA A 30 2.73 -9.13 3.70
CA ALA A 30 2.50 -10.35 4.49
C ALA A 30 1.77 -10.06 5.83
N ALA A 31 2.06 -8.93 6.48
CA ALA A 31 1.34 -8.52 7.69
C ALA A 31 -0.13 -8.19 7.39
N ALA A 32 -0.41 -7.53 6.25
CA ALA A 32 -1.78 -7.27 5.81
C ALA A 32 -2.54 -8.55 5.43
N GLU A 33 -1.90 -9.50 4.75
CA GLU A 33 -2.48 -10.82 4.45
C GLU A 33 -2.87 -11.59 5.72
N ARG A 34 -2.09 -11.43 6.81
CA ARG A 34 -2.38 -12.04 8.12
C ARG A 34 -3.38 -11.23 8.95
N ASN A 35 -3.92 -10.12 8.43
CA ASN A 35 -4.79 -9.18 9.16
C ASN A 35 -4.14 -8.57 10.42
N GLU A 36 -2.82 -8.47 10.46
CA GLU A 36 -2.08 -7.79 11.53
C GLU A 36 -2.14 -6.27 11.39
N VAL A 37 -2.41 -5.80 10.18
CA VAL A 37 -2.61 -4.38 9.83
C VAL A 37 -3.64 -4.26 8.71
N GLU A 38 -4.49 -3.24 8.78
CA GLU A 38 -5.37 -2.86 7.69
C GLU A 38 -4.61 -1.93 6.74
N MET A 39 -4.34 -2.42 5.53
CA MET A 39 -3.56 -1.71 4.52
C MET A 39 -4.48 -1.02 3.51
N PHE A 40 -4.12 0.18 3.11
CA PHE A 40 -4.80 0.94 2.05
C PHE A 40 -3.82 1.36 0.97
N LEU A 41 -4.33 1.43 -0.27
CA LEU A 41 -3.65 2.04 -1.41
C LEU A 41 -4.44 3.26 -1.88
N PRO A 42 -3.77 4.37 -2.25
CA PRO A 42 -4.47 5.53 -2.81
C PRO A 42 -5.01 5.19 -4.21
N ALA A 43 -6.28 5.52 -4.48
CA ALA A 43 -6.93 5.17 -5.74
C ALA A 43 -6.17 5.67 -6.99
N HIS A 44 -5.61 6.88 -6.94
CA HIS A 44 -4.84 7.44 -8.06
C HIS A 44 -3.54 6.67 -8.33
N GLY A 45 -2.88 6.12 -7.29
CA GLY A 45 -1.63 5.36 -7.41
C GLY A 45 -1.79 4.06 -8.20
N ILE A 46 -3.01 3.47 -8.23
CA ILE A 46 -3.28 2.23 -8.98
C ILE A 46 -3.03 2.41 -10.48
N THR A 47 -3.39 3.56 -11.03
CA THR A 47 -3.16 3.85 -12.46
C THR A 47 -1.67 4.02 -12.76
N THR A 48 -0.91 4.62 -11.86
CA THR A 48 0.55 4.75 -11.94
C THR A 48 1.22 3.39 -11.88
N VAL A 49 0.81 2.52 -10.96
CA VAL A 49 1.30 1.13 -10.87
C VAL A 49 1.04 0.39 -12.17
N PHE A 50 -0.20 0.43 -12.70
CA PHE A 50 -0.53 -0.21 -13.97
C PHE A 50 0.39 0.26 -15.10
N TYR A 51 0.52 1.58 -15.27
CA TYR A 51 1.32 2.17 -16.34
C TYR A 51 2.78 1.73 -16.27
N LEU A 52 3.39 1.79 -15.09
CA LEU A 52 4.81 1.46 -14.91
C LEU A 52 5.08 -0.04 -15.07
N VAL A 53 4.20 -0.90 -14.57
CA VAL A 53 4.29 -2.36 -14.78
C VAL A 53 4.10 -2.71 -16.25
N ALA A 54 3.10 -2.13 -16.94
CA ALA A 54 2.85 -2.36 -18.35
C ALA A 54 4.01 -1.89 -19.24
N ARG A 55 4.68 -0.80 -18.85
CA ARG A 55 5.87 -0.29 -19.57
C ARG A 55 7.08 -1.20 -19.41
N GLN A 56 7.25 -1.83 -18.24
CA GLN A 56 8.40 -2.71 -17.97
C GLN A 56 8.20 -4.13 -18.51
N HIS A 57 6.95 -4.58 -18.61
CA HIS A 57 6.56 -5.90 -19.09
C HIS A 57 5.58 -5.78 -20.27
N ASP A 58 4.29 -5.97 -20.00
CA ASP A 58 3.19 -5.76 -20.95
C ASP A 58 1.87 -5.50 -20.22
N GLN A 59 0.82 -5.10 -20.97
CA GLN A 59 -0.50 -4.80 -20.38
C GLN A 59 -1.19 -6.03 -19.80
N ARG A 60 -0.98 -7.21 -20.36
CA ARG A 60 -1.60 -8.44 -19.87
C ARG A 60 -1.00 -8.83 -18.49
N PHE A 61 0.31 -8.70 -18.37
CA PHE A 61 1.00 -8.89 -17.08
C PHE A 61 0.53 -7.86 -16.05
N ALA A 62 0.48 -6.57 -16.43
CA ALA A 62 0.04 -5.51 -15.53
C ALA A 62 -1.38 -5.73 -14.99
N ARG A 63 -2.32 -6.20 -15.83
CA ARG A 63 -3.69 -6.53 -15.38
C ARG A 63 -3.68 -7.64 -14.32
N ARG A 64 -2.94 -8.74 -14.55
CA ARG A 64 -2.84 -9.82 -13.56
C ARG A 64 -2.24 -9.34 -12.24
N VAL A 65 -1.21 -8.49 -12.32
CA VAL A 65 -0.60 -7.88 -11.14
C VAL A 65 -1.61 -7.06 -10.36
N LEU A 66 -2.44 -6.25 -11.03
CA LEU A 66 -3.48 -5.49 -10.35
C LEU A 66 -4.59 -6.38 -9.77
N ASP A 67 -5.02 -7.42 -10.50
CA ASP A 67 -6.01 -8.37 -10.00
C ASP A 67 -5.54 -9.00 -8.67
N ASP A 68 -4.26 -9.40 -8.59
CA ASP A 68 -3.66 -9.97 -7.38
C ASP A 68 -3.42 -8.91 -6.28
N LEU A 69 -2.95 -7.72 -6.68
CA LEU A 69 -2.67 -6.59 -5.79
C LEU A 69 -3.92 -6.15 -5.02
N LEU A 70 -5.07 -6.09 -5.69
CA LEU A 70 -6.32 -5.58 -5.13
C LEU A 70 -7.05 -6.59 -4.22
N LEU A 71 -6.49 -7.79 -4.00
CA LEU A 71 -7.11 -8.79 -3.12
C LEU A 71 -6.90 -8.52 -1.63
N VAL A 72 -5.86 -7.78 -1.26
CA VAL A 72 -5.44 -7.61 0.13
C VAL A 72 -5.74 -6.20 0.66
N PRO A 73 -5.26 -5.11 0.06
CA PRO A 73 -5.50 -3.78 0.60
C PRO A 73 -6.89 -3.22 0.27
N GLY A 74 -7.40 -2.38 1.15
CA GLY A 74 -8.47 -1.45 0.83
C GLY A 74 -8.01 -0.34 -0.12
N ILE A 75 -8.95 0.33 -0.76
CA ILE A 75 -8.65 1.50 -1.59
C ILE A 75 -9.10 2.77 -0.86
N ALA A 76 -8.15 3.67 -0.62
CA ALA A 76 -8.45 5.00 -0.14
C ALA A 76 -8.99 5.83 -1.32
N PRO A 77 -10.26 6.29 -1.25
CA PRO A 77 -10.87 7.01 -2.35
C PRO A 77 -10.19 8.37 -2.56
N VAL A 78 -10.21 8.82 -3.82
CA VAL A 78 -9.77 10.17 -4.21
C VAL A 78 -10.94 10.85 -4.90
N ASP A 79 -11.72 11.53 -4.11
CA ASP A 79 -12.91 12.27 -4.54
C ASP A 79 -12.70 13.79 -4.44
N GLY A 80 -13.77 14.57 -4.72
CA GLY A 80 -13.70 16.02 -4.66
C GLY A 80 -13.30 16.59 -3.29
N PRO A 81 -13.85 16.11 -2.17
CA PRO A 81 -13.39 16.47 -0.82
C PRO A 81 -11.89 16.21 -0.59
N VAL A 82 -11.38 15.02 -0.95
CA VAL A 82 -9.95 14.66 -0.81
C VAL A 82 -9.08 15.60 -1.64
N LEU A 83 -9.45 15.89 -2.90
CA LEU A 83 -8.68 16.81 -3.74
C LEU A 83 -8.66 18.25 -3.19
N ARG A 84 -9.77 18.75 -2.66
CA ARG A 84 -9.81 20.06 -1.99
C ARG A 84 -8.92 20.08 -0.74
N ARG A 85 -8.94 19.01 0.04
CA ARG A 85 -8.07 18.87 1.20
C ARG A 85 -6.59 18.84 0.80
N ALA A 86 -6.23 18.12 -0.25
CA ALA A 86 -4.87 18.09 -0.78
C ALA A 86 -4.37 19.49 -1.18
N ILE A 87 -5.21 20.28 -1.88
CA ILE A 87 -4.88 21.69 -2.22
C ILE A 87 -4.61 22.49 -0.94
N ALA A 88 -5.46 22.35 0.08
CA ALA A 88 -5.34 23.09 1.33
C ALA A 88 -4.09 22.71 2.14
N LEU A 89 -3.56 21.49 1.99
CA LEU A 89 -2.31 21.06 2.64
C LEU A 89 -1.09 21.80 2.09
N GLY A 90 -1.14 22.28 0.84
CA GLY A 90 -0.10 23.13 0.25
C GLY A 90 1.26 22.46 0.12
N PHE A 91 1.30 21.17 -0.24
CA PHE A 91 2.53 20.45 -0.57
C PHE A 91 3.13 21.00 -1.86
N THR A 92 4.44 20.79 -2.02
CA THR A 92 5.12 21.09 -3.29
C THR A 92 4.75 20.04 -4.34
N ASP A 93 4.72 18.77 -3.96
CA ASP A 93 4.22 17.68 -4.79
C ASP A 93 2.73 17.45 -4.53
N PHE A 94 1.92 17.55 -5.57
CA PHE A 94 0.48 17.41 -5.44
C PHE A 94 0.05 15.93 -5.29
N GLU A 95 0.81 15.00 -5.84
CA GLU A 95 0.54 13.57 -5.67
C GLU A 95 0.71 13.16 -4.21
N ASP A 96 1.77 13.63 -3.54
CA ASP A 96 2.01 13.42 -2.11
C ASP A 96 0.89 14.06 -1.26
N ALA A 97 0.43 15.27 -1.65
CA ALA A 97 -0.69 15.93 -0.98
C ALA A 97 -1.99 15.12 -1.08
N VAL A 98 -2.29 14.54 -2.25
CA VAL A 98 -3.46 13.68 -2.47
C VAL A 98 -3.34 12.40 -1.65
N CYS A 99 -2.15 11.80 -1.61
CA CYS A 99 -1.86 10.63 -0.79
C CYS A 99 -2.10 10.91 0.70
N ALA A 100 -1.60 12.06 1.21
CA ALA A 100 -1.79 12.47 2.60
C ALA A 100 -3.26 12.74 2.94
N ALA A 101 -3.98 13.43 2.06
CA ALA A 101 -5.41 13.71 2.24
C ALA A 101 -6.26 12.43 2.19
N ALA A 102 -5.93 11.48 1.31
CA ALA A 102 -6.61 10.20 1.23
C ALA A 102 -6.37 9.36 2.50
N ALA A 103 -5.15 9.34 3.02
CA ALA A 103 -4.80 8.65 4.27
C ALA A 103 -5.56 9.22 5.47
N GLU A 104 -5.64 10.56 5.58
CA GLU A 104 -6.43 11.25 6.58
C GLU A 104 -7.92 10.88 6.45
N GLY A 105 -8.46 10.88 5.22
CA GLY A 105 -9.87 10.62 4.93
C GLY A 105 -10.33 9.21 5.32
N VAL A 106 -9.45 8.21 5.23
CA VAL A 106 -9.77 6.83 5.66
C VAL A 106 -9.29 6.54 7.09
N GLY A 107 -8.73 7.52 7.81
CA GLY A 107 -8.31 7.39 9.19
C GLY A 107 -7.10 6.46 9.38
N CYS A 108 -6.09 6.59 8.54
CA CYS A 108 -4.84 5.85 8.71
C CYS A 108 -4.02 6.40 9.89
N ASP A 109 -3.36 5.50 10.62
CA ASP A 109 -2.40 5.86 11.68
C ASP A 109 -1.08 6.34 11.08
N ALA A 110 -0.72 5.82 9.91
CA ALA A 110 0.50 6.21 9.22
C ALA A 110 0.40 6.04 7.70
N ILE A 111 1.22 6.84 7.01
CA ILE A 111 1.58 6.64 5.61
C ILE A 111 2.94 5.95 5.60
N VAL A 112 3.09 4.93 4.77
CA VAL A 112 4.37 4.26 4.56
C VAL A 112 4.94 4.70 3.23
N SER A 113 6.02 5.47 3.25
CA SER A 113 6.70 6.00 2.05
C SER A 113 8.22 5.89 2.19
N ARG A 114 8.93 5.82 1.07
CA ARG A 114 10.39 5.90 1.02
C ARG A 114 10.90 7.33 1.12
N ASP A 115 10.05 8.31 0.88
CA ASP A 115 10.39 9.73 0.96
C ASP A 115 9.57 10.46 2.03
N PRO A 116 9.93 10.31 3.32
CA PRO A 116 9.25 11.05 4.39
C PRO A 116 9.38 12.57 4.25
N LYS A 117 10.38 13.04 3.52
CA LYS A 117 10.63 14.48 3.33
C LYS A 117 9.58 15.13 2.42
N GLY A 118 9.06 14.40 1.44
CA GLY A 118 7.95 14.84 0.61
C GLY A 118 6.67 15.11 1.43
N PHE A 119 6.54 14.45 2.58
CA PHE A 119 5.34 14.48 3.42
C PHE A 119 5.43 15.38 4.67
N GLN A 120 6.32 16.37 4.71
CA GLN A 120 6.53 17.22 5.92
C GLN A 120 5.26 17.95 6.39
N LYS A 121 4.31 18.22 5.50
CA LYS A 121 3.03 18.88 5.82
C LYS A 121 1.88 17.89 6.05
N SER A 122 2.17 16.59 6.09
CA SER A 122 1.14 15.57 6.27
C SER A 122 0.50 15.64 7.64
N PRO A 123 -0.84 15.62 7.73
CA PRO A 123 -1.54 15.48 9.00
C PRO A 123 -1.44 14.08 9.59
N VAL A 124 -1.04 13.09 8.77
CA VAL A 124 -0.85 11.70 9.15
C VAL A 124 0.65 11.43 9.29
N ARG A 125 1.04 10.69 10.33
CA ARG A 125 2.44 10.29 10.56
C ARG A 125 2.99 9.56 9.34
N VAL A 126 4.25 9.84 8.99
CA VAL A 126 4.93 9.16 7.87
C VAL A 126 6.05 8.28 8.40
N LEU A 127 6.14 7.07 7.88
CA LEU A 127 7.12 6.06 8.26
C LEU A 127 7.83 5.51 7.02
N GLU A 128 9.12 5.27 7.15
CA GLU A 128 9.82 4.42 6.18
C GLU A 128 9.34 2.96 6.30
N PRO A 129 9.38 2.16 5.20
CA PRO A 129 8.91 0.77 5.24
C PRO A 129 9.53 -0.08 6.34
N ARG A 130 10.85 0.06 6.58
CA ARG A 130 11.54 -0.66 7.67
C ARG A 130 11.04 -0.27 9.05
N ALA A 131 10.83 1.01 9.29
CA ALA A 131 10.32 1.51 10.56
C ALA A 131 8.89 1.03 10.82
N ALA A 132 8.05 1.00 9.77
CA ALA A 132 6.68 0.47 9.88
C ALA A 132 6.69 -1.02 10.24
N VAL A 133 7.54 -1.84 9.63
CA VAL A 133 7.71 -3.27 9.96
C VAL A 133 8.12 -3.46 11.41
N VAL A 134 9.09 -2.68 11.93
CA VAL A 134 9.51 -2.77 13.33
C VAL A 134 8.34 -2.47 14.27
N LEU A 135 7.59 -1.39 14.02
CA LEU A 135 6.43 -1.02 14.85
C LEU A 135 5.29 -2.04 14.80
N LEU A 136 5.08 -2.74 13.69
CA LEU A 136 4.11 -3.83 13.61
C LEU A 136 4.54 -5.02 14.47
N ASN A 137 5.82 -5.38 14.46
CA ASN A 137 6.36 -6.48 15.26
C ASN A 137 6.39 -6.18 16.77
N GLU A 138 6.54 -4.93 17.17
CA GLU A 138 6.57 -4.49 18.58
C GLU A 138 5.16 -4.33 19.16
N SER A 139 4.11 -4.23 18.34
CA SER A 139 2.75 -4.12 18.82
C SER A 139 2.28 -5.49 19.30
N PRO A 140 2.05 -5.73 20.61
CA PRO A 140 1.50 -6.99 21.06
C PRO A 140 0.14 -7.18 20.41
N HIS A 141 -0.08 -8.33 19.81
CA HIS A 141 -1.39 -8.74 19.29
C HIS A 141 -2.37 -8.65 20.46
N GLY A 142 -3.22 -7.65 20.46
CA GLY A 142 -4.29 -7.50 21.44
C GLY A 142 -5.12 -8.76 21.44
N ALA A 143 -5.03 -9.50 22.54
CA ALA A 143 -5.90 -10.62 22.81
C ALA A 143 -7.36 -10.18 22.69
N GLY A 144 -8.07 -10.86 21.82
CA GLY A 144 -9.48 -11.07 21.72
C GLY A 144 -10.45 -9.98 22.17
N GLU A 145 -11.13 -9.38 21.20
CA GLU A 145 -12.58 -9.24 21.29
C GLU A 145 -13.18 -9.73 19.98
N ALA A 146 -13.80 -10.90 20.09
CA ALA A 146 -14.62 -11.48 19.05
C ALA A 146 -15.75 -10.50 18.71
N ARG A 147 -15.73 -9.90 17.52
CA ARG A 147 -16.94 -9.39 16.89
C ARG A 147 -17.43 -10.41 15.89
N SER A 148 -18.57 -10.96 16.27
CA SER A 148 -19.41 -11.87 15.54
C SER A 148 -19.76 -11.38 14.15
N GLU A 149 -19.75 -12.35 13.22
CA GLU A 149 -20.63 -12.48 12.06
C GLU A 149 -20.60 -11.41 10.98
N PHE A 150 -19.75 -11.68 9.99
CA PHE A 150 -20.26 -11.64 8.61
C PHE A 150 -19.51 -12.72 7.81
N GLY A 151 -20.30 -13.69 7.31
CA GLY A 151 -19.79 -14.88 6.66
C GLY A 151 -19.01 -14.57 5.37
N ARG A 152 -17.73 -14.96 5.35
CA ARG A 152 -17.00 -15.27 4.13
C ARG A 152 -16.22 -16.56 4.34
N ARG A 153 -16.45 -17.52 3.45
CA ARG A 153 -15.71 -18.78 3.37
C ARG A 153 -14.23 -18.49 3.17
N PRO A 154 -13.30 -19.22 3.82
CA PRO A 154 -11.87 -19.07 3.58
C PRO A 154 -11.55 -19.49 2.15
N ALA A 155 -11.01 -18.57 1.37
CA ALA A 155 -10.39 -18.89 0.09
C ALA A 155 -9.09 -19.66 0.35
N LYS A 156 -8.90 -20.78 -0.37
CA LYS A 156 -7.66 -21.57 -0.33
C LYS A 156 -6.47 -20.68 -0.72
N PRO A 157 -5.30 -20.84 -0.05
CA PRO A 157 -4.11 -20.09 -0.41
C PRO A 157 -3.68 -20.44 -1.83
N ARG A 158 -3.69 -19.44 -2.72
CA ARG A 158 -3.12 -19.58 -4.05
C ARG A 158 -1.60 -19.44 -3.96
N GLN A 159 -0.90 -20.39 -4.54
CA GLN A 159 0.55 -20.39 -4.65
C GLN A 159 1.00 -19.10 -5.37
N ARG A 160 2.05 -18.45 -4.83
CA ARG A 160 2.72 -17.30 -5.43
C ARG A 160 2.97 -17.56 -6.92
N PRO A 161 2.73 -16.60 -7.81
CA PRO A 161 3.23 -16.70 -9.17
C PRO A 161 4.76 -16.78 -9.11
N ARG A 162 5.34 -17.91 -9.54
CA ARG A 162 6.79 -18.00 -9.73
C ARG A 162 7.16 -17.06 -10.87
N LEU A 163 7.86 -15.98 -10.55
CA LEU A 163 8.50 -15.10 -11.51
C LEU A 163 9.69 -15.84 -12.18
N SER A 164 9.40 -16.91 -12.92
CA SER A 164 10.37 -17.56 -13.79
C SER A 164 10.17 -17.04 -15.20
N GLY A 165 10.65 -15.85 -15.47
CA GLY A 165 10.78 -15.29 -16.81
C GLY A 165 12.25 -15.16 -17.15
N GLY A 166 12.86 -16.26 -17.68
CA GLY A 166 14.22 -16.23 -18.19
C GLY A 166 14.35 -15.16 -19.27
N VAL A 167 15.29 -14.27 -19.07
CA VAL A 167 15.82 -13.38 -20.09
C VAL A 167 16.33 -14.24 -21.25
N ARG A 168 15.62 -14.25 -22.37
CA ARG A 168 16.18 -14.69 -23.65
C ARG A 168 16.88 -13.48 -24.27
N ARG A 169 18.15 -13.69 -24.59
CA ARG A 169 19.02 -12.77 -25.34
C ARG A 169 18.48 -12.53 -26.73
#